data_c483e78fd202f349c808134c7b7e915f
#
_entry.id   c483e78fd202f349c808134c7b7e915f
#
_cell.length_a   1.000
_cell.length_b   1.000
_cell.length_c   1.000
_cell.angle_alpha   90.00
_cell.angle_beta   90.00
_cell.angle_gamma   90.00
#
_symmetry.space_group_name_H-M   'P 1'
#
loop_
_entity.id
_entity.type
_entity.pdbx_description
1 polymer ?
#
loop_
_entity_poly.entity_id
_entity_poly.type
_entity_poly.pdbx_seq_one_letter_code
_entity_poly.pdbx_strand_id
1 'polypeptide(L)'
;FEGLTVEAVQNIFPDRQTSFALSMGESDVVLIQQLGENVGTRDLEKTAQLIEETLRENGESTVVVGIGTVAAHLRDLAKSYKEAQIAIEVGKVFDTEKYVVSYENLGIGRLIYQLPTTLCEMFLQEVFKKNPIDSLDKETLFTINKFFENNLVLSETARKLFVHRNTLVYRLEKIKKLTGLDLREFDDAITFKVALMVKKYLASRGIEA
;
A
#
# COMPACT_ATOMS: atom_id res chain seq x y z
N PHE A 1 -24.69 9.94 -10.30
CA PHE A 1 -23.41 9.24 -10.33
C PHE A 1 -23.63 7.97 -11.15
N GLU A 2 -23.30 8.00 -12.43
CA GLU A 2 -23.14 6.77 -13.20
C GLU A 2 -21.79 6.19 -12.72
N GLY A 3 -21.85 5.18 -11.88
CA GLY A 3 -20.67 4.50 -11.38
C GLY A 3 -19.96 3.74 -12.50
N LEU A 4 -18.75 3.27 -12.20
CA LEU A 4 -17.96 2.42 -13.08
C LEU A 4 -18.82 1.31 -13.68
N THR A 5 -18.97 1.28 -14.99
CA THR A 5 -19.81 0.31 -15.67
C THR A 5 -18.98 -0.82 -16.24
N VAL A 6 -19.57 -2.02 -16.28
CA VAL A 6 -18.97 -3.18 -16.97
C VAL A 6 -18.62 -2.84 -18.43
N GLU A 7 -19.50 -2.04 -19.07
CA GLU A 7 -19.33 -1.64 -20.46
C GLU A 7 -18.08 -0.75 -20.65
N ALA A 8 -17.84 0.19 -19.74
CA ALA A 8 -16.66 1.04 -19.78
C ALA A 8 -15.35 0.22 -19.73
N VAL A 9 -15.27 -0.77 -18.83
CA VAL A 9 -14.11 -1.68 -18.76
C VAL A 9 -14.03 -2.60 -19.97
N GLN A 10 -15.17 -3.16 -20.42
CA GLN A 10 -15.19 -4.06 -21.57
C GLN A 10 -14.79 -3.35 -22.87
N ASN A 11 -15.07 -2.07 -23.04
CA ASN A 11 -14.69 -1.30 -24.20
C ASN A 11 -13.18 -1.10 -24.34
N ILE A 12 -12.43 -1.13 -23.23
CA ILE A 12 -10.97 -1.09 -23.25
C ILE A 12 -10.41 -2.39 -23.87
N PHE A 13 -11.10 -3.52 -23.63
CA PHE A 13 -10.73 -4.85 -24.16
C PHE A 13 -11.92 -5.46 -24.90
N PRO A 14 -12.13 -5.09 -26.19
CA PRO A 14 -13.35 -5.46 -26.92
C PRO A 14 -13.44 -6.94 -27.29
N ASP A 15 -12.31 -7.65 -27.29
CA ASP A 15 -12.30 -9.09 -27.59
C ASP A 15 -12.84 -9.92 -26.42
N ARG A 16 -14.12 -10.25 -26.52
CA ARG A 16 -14.83 -11.05 -25.52
C ARG A 16 -14.44 -12.55 -25.49
N GLN A 17 -13.59 -13.00 -26.39
CA GLN A 17 -13.05 -14.37 -26.33
C GLN A 17 -11.89 -14.47 -25.34
N THR A 18 -11.17 -13.37 -25.13
CA THR A 18 -9.98 -13.33 -24.27
C THR A 18 -10.15 -12.45 -23.04
N SER A 19 -11.17 -11.58 -23.00
CA SER A 19 -11.36 -10.62 -21.91
C SER A 19 -12.83 -10.46 -21.55
N PHE A 20 -13.16 -10.70 -20.29
CA PHE A 20 -14.52 -10.63 -19.75
C PHE A 20 -14.61 -9.64 -18.60
N ALA A 21 -15.44 -8.61 -18.72
CA ALA A 21 -15.78 -7.72 -17.63
C ALA A 21 -17.11 -8.16 -17.00
N LEU A 22 -17.12 -8.21 -15.67
CA LEU A 22 -18.26 -8.65 -14.86
C LEU A 22 -18.52 -7.63 -13.73
N SER A 23 -19.79 -7.34 -13.44
CA SER A 23 -20.15 -6.60 -12.22
C SER A 23 -20.22 -7.56 -11.03
N MET A 24 -19.58 -7.17 -9.94
CA MET A 24 -19.61 -7.92 -8.66
C MET A 24 -20.26 -7.11 -7.54
N GLY A 25 -20.91 -5.99 -7.85
CA GLY A 25 -21.55 -5.09 -6.93
C GLY A 25 -21.92 -3.77 -7.61
N GLU A 26 -22.28 -2.79 -6.83
CA GLU A 26 -22.68 -1.47 -7.35
C GLU A 26 -21.48 -0.65 -7.87
N SER A 27 -20.28 -0.88 -7.31
CA SER A 27 -19.06 -0.13 -7.62
C SER A 27 -17.89 -1.00 -8.06
N ASP A 28 -18.06 -2.33 -8.11
CA ASP A 28 -16.98 -3.26 -8.36
C ASP A 28 -17.14 -3.93 -9.72
N VAL A 29 -16.14 -3.77 -10.58
CA VAL A 29 -16.03 -4.45 -11.86
C VAL A 29 -14.80 -5.34 -11.84
N VAL A 30 -14.98 -6.59 -12.24
CA VAL A 30 -13.90 -7.57 -12.36
C VAL A 30 -13.62 -7.82 -13.83
N LEU A 31 -12.36 -7.66 -14.22
CA LEU A 31 -11.86 -8.07 -15.52
C LEU A 31 -11.14 -9.42 -15.39
N ILE A 32 -11.62 -10.42 -16.13
CA ILE A 32 -10.94 -11.70 -16.32
C ILE A 32 -10.31 -11.68 -17.69
N GLN A 33 -9.00 -11.85 -17.75
CA GLN A 33 -8.26 -11.81 -19.02
C GLN A 33 -7.44 -13.07 -19.22
N GLN A 34 -7.57 -13.67 -20.42
CA GLN A 34 -6.69 -14.73 -20.82
C GLN A 34 -5.31 -14.15 -21.16
N LEU A 35 -4.28 -14.73 -20.56
CA LEU A 35 -2.91 -14.28 -20.76
C LEU A 35 -2.22 -15.17 -21.79
N GLY A 36 -1.38 -14.55 -22.62
CA GLY A 36 -0.45 -15.27 -23.49
C GLY A 36 0.71 -15.88 -22.71
N GLU A 37 1.52 -16.66 -23.40
CA GLU A 37 2.76 -17.21 -22.87
C GLU A 37 3.71 -16.06 -22.50
N ASN A 38 4.41 -16.19 -21.36
CA ASN A 38 5.43 -15.23 -20.88
C ASN A 38 4.92 -13.84 -20.46
N VAL A 39 3.66 -13.69 -20.07
CA VAL A 39 3.17 -12.45 -19.45
C VAL A 39 3.65 -12.38 -18.00
N GLY A 40 4.45 -11.36 -17.67
CA GLY A 40 4.98 -11.12 -16.34
C GLY A 40 4.16 -10.12 -15.54
N THR A 41 4.47 -9.99 -14.25
CA THR A 41 3.81 -9.04 -13.31
C THR A 41 3.83 -7.60 -13.82
N ARG A 42 4.93 -7.18 -14.48
CA ARG A 42 5.05 -5.83 -15.06
C ARG A 42 4.06 -5.57 -16.22
N ASP A 43 3.73 -6.61 -16.98
CA ASP A 43 2.79 -6.46 -18.09
C ASP A 43 1.35 -6.35 -17.56
N LEU A 44 1.04 -7.07 -16.48
CA LEU A 44 -0.23 -6.95 -15.76
C LEU A 44 -0.38 -5.56 -15.14
N GLU A 45 0.68 -5.02 -14.54
CA GLU A 45 0.67 -3.66 -14.00
C GLU A 45 0.46 -2.60 -15.08
N LYS A 46 1.08 -2.73 -16.25
CA LYS A 46 0.83 -1.83 -17.40
C LYS A 46 -0.61 -1.90 -17.88
N THR A 47 -1.16 -3.11 -17.95
CA THR A 47 -2.57 -3.31 -18.32
C THR A 47 -3.49 -2.64 -17.32
N ALA A 48 -3.22 -2.79 -16.03
CA ALA A 48 -3.99 -2.14 -14.96
C ALA A 48 -3.85 -0.61 -14.98
N GLN A 49 -2.67 -0.09 -15.27
CA GLN A 49 -2.44 1.35 -15.46
C GLN A 49 -3.25 1.90 -16.65
N LEU A 50 -3.27 1.19 -17.78
CA LEU A 50 -4.09 1.56 -18.94
C LEU A 50 -5.57 1.64 -18.55
N ILE A 51 -6.08 0.70 -17.77
CA ILE A 51 -7.47 0.70 -17.30
C ILE A 51 -7.72 1.94 -16.44
N GLU A 52 -6.87 2.19 -15.44
CA GLU A 52 -7.00 3.32 -14.52
C GLU A 52 -6.98 4.66 -15.28
N GLU A 53 -5.98 4.86 -16.15
CA GLU A 53 -5.83 6.07 -16.95
C GLU A 53 -7.02 6.31 -17.87
N THR A 54 -7.48 5.27 -18.58
CA THR A 54 -8.61 5.37 -19.52
C THR A 54 -9.90 5.72 -18.80
N LEU A 55 -10.16 5.09 -17.65
CA LEU A 55 -11.38 5.36 -16.88
C LEU A 55 -11.35 6.75 -16.25
N ARG A 56 -10.21 7.20 -15.77
CA ARG A 56 -10.01 8.54 -15.23
C ARG A 56 -10.21 9.62 -16.30
N GLU A 57 -9.68 9.42 -17.51
CA GLU A 57 -9.90 10.33 -18.64
C GLU A 57 -11.38 10.41 -19.06
N ASN A 58 -12.14 9.33 -18.87
CA ASN A 58 -13.57 9.28 -19.14
C ASN A 58 -14.43 9.89 -18.01
N GLY A 59 -13.80 10.49 -16.99
CA GLY A 59 -14.50 11.24 -15.93
C GLY A 59 -14.71 10.46 -14.62
N GLU A 60 -14.19 9.24 -14.51
CA GLU A 60 -14.21 8.49 -13.25
C GLU A 60 -13.15 9.07 -12.28
N SER A 61 -13.62 9.67 -11.20
CA SER A 61 -12.76 10.48 -10.32
C SER A 61 -11.82 9.66 -9.43
N THR A 62 -12.14 8.40 -9.14
CA THR A 62 -11.32 7.56 -8.24
C THR A 62 -11.48 6.09 -8.60
N VAL A 63 -10.59 5.59 -9.42
CA VAL A 63 -10.52 4.16 -9.77
C VAL A 63 -9.29 3.56 -9.12
N VAL A 64 -9.46 2.44 -8.42
CA VAL A 64 -8.34 1.65 -7.88
C VAL A 64 -8.40 0.27 -8.49
N VAL A 65 -7.31 -0.18 -9.08
CA VAL A 65 -7.21 -1.48 -9.74
C VAL A 65 -6.37 -2.44 -8.89
N GLY A 66 -6.98 -3.53 -8.44
CA GLY A 66 -6.30 -4.62 -7.75
C GLY A 66 -5.99 -5.75 -8.72
N ILE A 67 -4.79 -6.31 -8.63
CA ILE A 67 -4.35 -7.43 -9.46
C ILE A 67 -4.17 -8.66 -8.57
N GLY A 68 -4.94 -9.73 -8.82
CA GLY A 68 -4.73 -11.04 -8.20
C GLY A 68 -3.59 -11.81 -8.87
N THR A 69 -3.23 -12.96 -8.32
CA THR A 69 -2.24 -13.86 -8.93
C THR A 69 -2.82 -14.54 -10.17
N VAL A 70 -1.94 -14.89 -11.10
CA VAL A 70 -2.32 -15.61 -12.31
C VAL A 70 -2.92 -16.98 -11.96
N ALA A 71 -4.13 -17.24 -12.46
CA ALA A 71 -4.82 -18.50 -12.27
C ALA A 71 -4.48 -19.47 -13.41
N ALA A 72 -3.87 -20.60 -13.07
CA ALA A 72 -3.54 -21.63 -14.07
C ALA A 72 -4.80 -22.38 -14.55
N HIS A 73 -5.86 -22.41 -13.73
CA HIS A 73 -7.11 -23.11 -14.03
C HIS A 73 -8.32 -22.25 -13.64
N LEU A 74 -9.45 -22.45 -14.30
CA LEU A 74 -10.70 -21.73 -14.01
C LEU A 74 -11.15 -21.86 -12.54
N ARG A 75 -10.90 -23.01 -11.91
CA ARG A 75 -11.21 -23.23 -10.48
C ARG A 75 -10.42 -22.28 -9.54
N ASP A 76 -9.30 -21.73 -9.99
CA ASP A 76 -8.44 -20.87 -9.20
C ASP A 76 -8.81 -19.38 -9.34
N LEU A 77 -9.75 -19.03 -10.22
CA LEU A 77 -10.20 -17.64 -10.43
C LEU A 77 -10.81 -17.03 -9.17
N ALA A 78 -11.57 -17.80 -8.39
CA ALA A 78 -12.16 -17.31 -7.15
C ALA A 78 -11.09 -16.88 -6.13
N LYS A 79 -9.95 -17.60 -6.09
CA LYS A 79 -8.80 -17.25 -5.26
C LYS A 79 -8.16 -15.97 -5.76
N SER A 80 -7.86 -15.89 -7.07
CA SER A 80 -7.26 -14.71 -7.69
C SER A 80 -8.13 -13.46 -7.48
N TYR A 81 -9.46 -13.58 -7.57
CA TYR A 81 -10.38 -12.48 -7.28
C TYR A 81 -10.28 -12.00 -5.82
N LYS A 82 -10.27 -12.91 -4.84
CA LYS A 82 -10.08 -12.56 -3.43
C LYS A 82 -8.74 -11.87 -3.19
N GLU A 83 -7.69 -12.32 -3.85
CA GLU A 83 -6.37 -11.70 -3.77
C GLU A 83 -6.36 -10.27 -4.35
N ALA A 84 -7.06 -10.04 -5.46
CA ALA A 84 -7.24 -8.71 -6.03
C ALA A 84 -7.99 -7.76 -5.07
N GLN A 85 -9.05 -8.26 -4.40
CA GLN A 85 -9.76 -7.49 -3.38
C GLN A 85 -8.85 -7.14 -2.19
N ILE A 86 -8.08 -8.10 -1.68
CA ILE A 86 -7.10 -7.86 -0.61
C ILE A 86 -6.05 -6.83 -1.05
N ALA A 87 -5.60 -6.89 -2.31
CA ALA A 87 -4.66 -5.92 -2.84
C ALA A 87 -5.21 -4.49 -2.76
N ILE A 88 -6.46 -4.28 -3.14
CA ILE A 88 -7.13 -2.97 -3.03
C ILE A 88 -7.23 -2.53 -1.56
N GLU A 89 -7.67 -3.40 -0.67
CA GLU A 89 -7.84 -3.07 0.74
C GLU A 89 -6.52 -2.73 1.42
N VAL A 90 -5.47 -3.54 1.21
CA VAL A 90 -4.13 -3.30 1.75
C VAL A 90 -3.52 -2.04 1.15
N GLY A 91 -3.71 -1.82 -0.15
CA GLY A 91 -3.25 -0.61 -0.84
C GLY A 91 -3.87 0.66 -0.25
N LYS A 92 -5.17 0.66 0.04
CA LYS A 92 -5.86 1.79 0.69
C LYS A 92 -5.27 2.14 2.05
N VAL A 93 -4.75 1.17 2.79
CA VAL A 93 -4.15 1.38 4.12
C VAL A 93 -2.71 1.87 4.03
N PHE A 94 -1.89 1.25 3.18
CA PHE A 94 -0.44 1.44 3.22
C PHE A 94 0.12 2.27 2.08
N ASP A 95 -0.52 2.24 0.90
CA ASP A 95 -0.08 2.88 -0.33
C ASP A 95 -1.18 3.79 -0.91
N THR A 96 -1.67 4.73 -0.11
CA THR A 96 -2.82 5.59 -0.42
C THR A 96 -2.69 6.42 -1.71
N GLU A 97 -1.49 6.56 -2.24
CA GLU A 97 -1.22 7.28 -3.48
C GLU A 97 -1.17 6.37 -4.72
N LYS A 98 -1.27 5.05 -4.55
CA LYS A 98 -1.26 4.09 -5.65
C LYS A 98 -2.68 3.72 -6.07
N TYR A 99 -2.94 3.87 -7.35
CA TYR A 99 -4.20 3.46 -7.98
C TYR A 99 -4.15 2.05 -8.60
N VAL A 100 -2.97 1.48 -8.74
CA VAL A 100 -2.76 0.11 -9.18
C VAL A 100 -1.97 -0.65 -8.13
N VAL A 101 -2.55 -1.74 -7.63
CA VAL A 101 -1.96 -2.54 -6.55
C VAL A 101 -1.98 -4.03 -6.92
N SER A 102 -0.81 -4.65 -6.98
CA SER A 102 -0.68 -6.09 -7.20
C SER A 102 -0.57 -6.84 -5.88
N TYR A 103 -1.31 -7.94 -5.74
CA TYR A 103 -1.25 -8.81 -4.57
C TYR A 103 0.16 -9.35 -4.31
N GLU A 104 0.90 -9.67 -5.36
CA GLU A 104 2.27 -10.19 -5.25
C GLU A 104 3.25 -9.15 -4.67
N ASN A 105 2.96 -7.86 -4.83
CA ASN A 105 3.83 -6.76 -4.43
C ASN A 105 3.44 -6.10 -3.09
N LEU A 106 2.49 -6.66 -2.35
CA LEU A 106 2.03 -6.10 -1.07
C LEU A 106 3.09 -6.16 0.04
N GLY A 107 4.04 -7.09 -0.03
CA GLY A 107 5.11 -7.22 0.95
C GLY A 107 4.62 -7.39 2.39
N ILE A 108 5.23 -6.65 3.31
CA ILE A 108 4.90 -6.67 4.76
C ILE A 108 3.47 -6.19 5.02
N GLY A 109 2.91 -5.31 4.20
CA GLY A 109 1.54 -4.81 4.35
C GLY A 109 0.51 -5.93 4.37
N ARG A 110 0.66 -6.94 3.53
CA ARG A 110 -0.20 -8.12 3.51
C ARG A 110 -0.13 -8.93 4.83
N LEU A 111 1.06 -9.05 5.39
CA LEU A 111 1.26 -9.76 6.65
C LEU A 111 0.56 -9.01 7.80
N ILE A 112 0.81 -7.71 7.92
CA ILE A 112 0.24 -6.87 8.98
C ILE A 112 -1.29 -6.84 8.89
N TYR A 113 -1.84 -6.74 7.68
CA TYR A 113 -3.29 -6.72 7.46
C TYR A 113 -4.01 -7.97 7.96
N GLN A 114 -3.30 -9.11 8.09
CA GLN A 114 -3.85 -10.37 8.59
C GLN A 114 -3.65 -10.57 10.10
N LEU A 115 -2.93 -9.67 10.79
CA LEU A 115 -2.71 -9.80 12.22
C LEU A 115 -3.97 -9.43 13.01
N PRO A 116 -4.24 -10.13 14.14
CA PRO A 116 -5.24 -9.71 15.09
C PRO A 116 -4.94 -8.29 15.62
N THR A 117 -5.97 -7.44 15.69
CA THR A 117 -5.81 -6.06 16.17
C THR A 117 -5.26 -5.99 17.60
N THR A 118 -5.67 -6.93 18.46
CA THR A 118 -5.15 -7.05 19.83
C THR A 118 -3.63 -7.27 19.87
N LEU A 119 -3.09 -8.09 18.96
CA LEU A 119 -1.65 -8.28 18.85
C LEU A 119 -0.95 -7.00 18.37
N CYS A 120 -1.58 -6.28 17.46
CA CYS A 120 -1.08 -4.99 16.97
C CYS A 120 -1.02 -3.93 18.08
N GLU A 121 -2.07 -3.83 18.91
CA GLU A 121 -2.11 -2.93 20.07
C GLU A 121 -1.03 -3.27 21.09
N MET A 122 -0.90 -4.55 21.44
CA MET A 122 0.16 -5.02 22.36
C MET A 122 1.56 -4.67 21.83
N PHE A 123 1.82 -4.90 20.55
CA PHE A 123 3.10 -4.56 19.92
C PHE A 123 3.41 -3.08 20.02
N LEU A 124 2.46 -2.18 19.74
CA LEU A 124 2.68 -0.74 19.87
C LEU A 124 2.98 -0.33 21.31
N GLN A 125 2.27 -0.91 22.29
CA GLN A 125 2.54 -0.67 23.71
C GLN A 125 3.93 -1.14 24.14
N GLU A 126 4.40 -2.27 23.62
CA GLU A 126 5.74 -2.79 23.90
C GLU A 126 6.85 -1.93 23.29
N VAL A 127 6.64 -1.45 22.06
CA VAL A 127 7.62 -0.63 21.32
C VAL A 127 7.70 0.77 21.92
N PHE A 128 6.57 1.38 22.24
CA PHE A 128 6.49 2.78 22.71
C PHE A 128 6.13 2.89 24.20
N LYS A 129 6.82 2.15 25.06
CA LYS A 129 6.56 2.09 26.50
C LYS A 129 6.51 3.45 27.21
N LYS A 130 7.29 4.44 26.75
CA LYS A 130 7.46 5.73 27.45
C LYS A 130 6.65 6.86 26.82
N ASN A 131 6.53 6.86 25.52
CA ASN A 131 5.85 7.92 24.77
C ASN A 131 5.06 7.29 23.62
N PRO A 132 3.73 7.41 23.61
CA PRO A 132 2.92 6.95 22.50
C PRO A 132 3.41 7.57 21.18
N ILE A 133 3.31 6.80 20.11
CA ILE A 133 3.69 7.28 18.76
C ILE A 133 2.92 8.55 18.37
N ASP A 134 1.72 8.75 18.94
CA ASP A 134 0.89 9.94 18.75
C ASP A 134 1.46 11.20 19.40
N SER A 135 2.43 11.06 20.32
CA SER A 135 3.14 12.20 20.88
C SER A 135 4.17 12.82 19.94
N LEU A 136 4.47 12.17 18.82
CA LEU A 136 5.39 12.68 17.81
C LEU A 136 4.71 13.77 16.98
N ASP A 137 5.33 14.94 16.91
CA ASP A 137 4.84 16.03 16.08
C ASP A 137 4.94 15.71 14.57
N LYS A 138 4.19 16.45 13.74
CA LYS A 138 4.13 16.25 12.30
C LYS A 138 5.49 16.40 11.62
N GLU A 139 6.35 17.29 12.10
CA GLU A 139 7.70 17.51 11.55
C GLU A 139 8.59 16.29 11.82
N THR A 140 8.49 15.74 13.02
CA THR A 140 9.21 14.51 13.40
C THR A 140 8.77 13.34 12.55
N LEU A 141 7.45 13.10 12.41
CA LEU A 141 6.91 12.04 11.54
C LEU A 141 7.31 12.23 10.08
N PHE A 142 7.30 13.46 9.57
CA PHE A 142 7.74 13.76 8.23
C PHE A 142 9.23 13.44 8.04
N THR A 143 10.08 13.80 9.00
CA THR A 143 11.51 13.46 8.98
C THR A 143 11.74 11.95 8.97
N ILE A 144 11.02 11.20 9.78
CA ILE A 144 11.08 9.74 9.84
C ILE A 144 10.70 9.12 8.50
N ASN A 145 9.57 9.52 7.93
CA ASN A 145 9.10 8.99 6.65
C ASN A 145 10.11 9.29 5.54
N LYS A 146 10.66 10.51 5.48
CA LYS A 146 11.70 10.86 4.50
C LYS A 146 12.98 10.06 4.69
N PHE A 147 13.34 9.73 5.92
CA PHE A 147 14.51 8.89 6.19
C PHE A 147 14.30 7.45 5.69
N PHE A 148 13.11 6.88 5.89
CA PHE A 148 12.75 5.57 5.34
C PHE A 148 12.66 5.58 3.81
N GLU A 149 12.03 6.59 3.21
CA GLU A 149 11.94 6.74 1.74
C GLU A 149 13.30 6.80 1.05
N ASN A 150 14.30 7.35 1.75
CA ASN A 150 15.68 7.44 1.25
C ASN A 150 16.59 6.31 1.78
N ASN A 151 16.01 5.16 2.12
CA ASN A 151 16.73 3.94 2.52
C ASN A 151 17.74 4.16 3.66
N LEU A 152 17.40 5.00 4.64
CA LEU A 152 18.24 5.35 5.80
C LEU A 152 19.56 6.05 5.42
N VAL A 153 19.64 6.65 4.23
CA VAL A 153 20.81 7.38 3.76
C VAL A 153 20.75 8.83 4.22
N LEU A 154 21.58 9.19 5.19
CA LEU A 154 21.61 10.52 5.82
C LEU A 154 21.80 11.67 4.80
N SER A 155 22.75 11.54 3.87
CA SER A 155 23.04 12.57 2.88
C SER A 155 21.88 12.84 1.95
N GLU A 156 21.24 11.80 1.46
CA GLU A 156 20.07 11.89 0.57
C GLU A 156 18.87 12.48 1.30
N THR A 157 18.62 12.02 2.52
CA THR A 157 17.51 12.51 3.34
C THR A 157 17.69 13.99 3.67
N ALA A 158 18.89 14.42 4.08
CA ALA A 158 19.18 15.81 4.39
C ALA A 158 18.96 16.71 3.14
N ARG A 159 19.41 16.25 1.97
CA ARG A 159 19.18 16.93 0.69
C ARG A 159 17.68 17.07 0.38
N LYS A 160 16.92 16.00 0.54
CA LYS A 160 15.47 15.99 0.29
C LYS A 160 14.66 16.84 1.27
N LEU A 161 15.14 16.95 2.51
CA LEU A 161 14.57 17.81 3.54
C LEU A 161 15.05 19.28 3.46
N PHE A 162 15.99 19.59 2.56
CA PHE A 162 16.63 20.91 2.46
C PHE A 162 17.28 21.38 3.77
N VAL A 163 17.89 20.44 4.52
CA VAL A 163 18.59 20.74 5.77
C VAL A 163 20.04 20.29 5.72
N HIS A 164 20.88 20.87 6.60
CA HIS A 164 22.24 20.40 6.75
C HIS A 164 22.27 19.00 7.39
N ARG A 165 23.24 18.15 7.02
CA ARG A 165 23.39 16.79 7.56
C ARG A 165 23.38 16.75 9.09
N ASN A 166 24.04 17.69 9.76
CA ASN A 166 24.09 17.75 11.22
C ASN A 166 22.72 18.06 11.83
N THR A 167 21.86 18.83 11.16
CA THR A 167 20.50 19.10 11.58
C THR A 167 19.67 17.81 11.55
N LEU A 168 19.82 17.00 10.49
CA LEU A 168 19.17 15.70 10.42
C LEU A 168 19.64 14.75 11.54
N VAL A 169 20.96 14.70 11.79
CA VAL A 169 21.51 13.87 12.88
C VAL A 169 20.91 14.32 14.23
N TYR A 170 20.82 15.62 14.49
CA TYR A 170 20.18 16.15 15.69
C TYR A 170 18.71 15.72 15.80
N ARG A 171 17.96 15.78 14.69
CA ARG A 171 16.55 15.31 14.67
C ARG A 171 16.46 13.81 14.99
N LEU A 172 17.33 12.98 14.41
CA LEU A 172 17.35 11.53 14.70
C LEU A 172 17.73 11.22 16.15
N GLU A 173 18.66 12.00 16.75
CA GLU A 173 18.95 11.90 18.18
C GLU A 173 17.76 12.29 19.07
N LYS A 174 17.00 13.31 18.67
CA LYS A 174 15.76 13.68 19.36
C LYS A 174 14.75 12.53 19.28
N ILE A 175 14.57 11.91 18.12
CA ILE A 175 13.68 10.75 17.91
C ILE A 175 14.12 9.60 18.84
N LYS A 176 15.41 9.27 18.87
CA LYS A 176 15.97 8.25 19.75
C LYS A 176 15.66 8.53 21.24
N LYS A 177 15.81 9.77 21.67
CA LYS A 177 15.49 10.16 23.05
C LYS A 177 14.01 10.02 23.38
N LEU A 178 13.12 10.34 22.45
CA LEU A 178 11.68 10.27 22.61
C LEU A 178 11.16 8.83 22.59
N THR A 179 11.64 8.00 21.67
CA THR A 179 11.09 6.68 21.40
C THR A 179 11.91 5.52 21.98
N GLY A 180 13.19 5.75 22.26
CA GLY A 180 14.14 4.72 22.62
C GLY A 180 14.76 3.99 21.44
N LEU A 181 14.30 4.27 20.20
CA LEU A 181 14.76 3.60 18.98
C LEU A 181 15.70 4.50 18.17
N ASP A 182 16.87 3.99 17.83
CA ASP A 182 17.83 4.67 16.96
C ASP A 182 17.60 4.27 15.50
N LEU A 183 16.97 5.13 14.72
CA LEU A 183 16.65 4.83 13.31
C LEU A 183 17.88 4.65 12.39
N ARG A 184 19.08 4.87 12.90
CA ARG A 184 20.34 4.57 12.19
C ARG A 184 20.77 3.11 12.38
N GLU A 185 20.21 2.44 13.40
CA GLU A 185 20.39 1.00 13.63
C GLU A 185 19.29 0.24 12.90
N PHE A 186 19.69 -0.79 12.15
CA PHE A 186 18.79 -1.50 11.23
C PHE A 186 17.59 -2.14 11.94
N ASP A 187 17.82 -2.81 13.06
CA ASP A 187 16.76 -3.50 13.81
C ASP A 187 15.75 -2.50 14.43
N ASP A 188 16.24 -1.38 14.96
CA ASP A 188 15.41 -0.32 15.49
C ASP A 188 14.60 0.35 14.36
N ALA A 189 15.22 0.57 13.20
CA ALA A 189 14.56 1.14 12.04
C ALA A 189 13.43 0.23 11.53
N ILE A 190 13.66 -1.08 11.44
CA ILE A 190 12.62 -2.06 11.08
C ILE A 190 11.48 -2.03 12.09
N THR A 191 11.81 -2.12 13.38
CA THR A 191 10.81 -2.08 14.46
C THR A 191 9.94 -0.83 14.37
N PHE A 192 10.55 0.32 14.15
CA PHE A 192 9.83 1.58 13.99
C PHE A 192 8.97 1.60 12.72
N LYS A 193 9.50 1.12 11.59
CA LYS A 193 8.75 1.04 10.32
C LYS A 193 7.51 0.16 10.45
N VAL A 194 7.67 -1.02 11.06
CA VAL A 194 6.56 -1.94 11.34
C VAL A 194 5.53 -1.28 12.26
N ALA A 195 5.98 -0.58 13.31
CA ALA A 195 5.08 0.12 14.23
C ALA A 195 4.26 1.23 13.54
N LEU A 196 4.85 1.98 12.61
CA LEU A 196 4.11 2.95 11.78
C LEU A 196 3.05 2.27 10.92
N MET A 197 3.37 1.13 10.32
CA MET A 197 2.42 0.35 9.51
C MET A 197 1.29 -0.22 10.37
N VAL A 198 1.62 -0.81 11.51
CA VAL A 198 0.64 -1.31 12.47
C VAL A 198 -0.32 -0.20 12.92
N LYS A 199 0.20 0.99 13.21
CA LYS A 199 -0.64 2.14 13.54
C LYS A 199 -1.60 2.51 12.43
N LYS A 200 -1.13 2.59 11.18
CA LYS A 200 -2.01 2.85 10.02
C LYS A 200 -3.11 1.79 9.89
N TYR A 201 -2.75 0.53 10.11
CA TYR A 201 -3.71 -0.57 10.06
C TYR A 201 -4.78 -0.45 11.15
N LEU A 202 -4.40 -0.19 12.40
CA LEU A 202 -5.36 0.02 13.50
C LEU A 202 -6.28 1.20 13.22
N ALA A 203 -5.73 2.34 12.76
CA ALA A 203 -6.52 3.51 12.38
C ALA A 203 -7.54 3.20 11.28
N SER A 204 -7.18 2.36 10.29
CA SER A 204 -8.11 1.91 9.24
C SER A 204 -9.26 1.05 9.76
N ARG A 205 -9.08 0.45 10.95
CA ARG A 205 -10.10 -0.31 11.68
C ARG A 205 -10.88 0.52 12.69
N GLY A 206 -10.63 1.83 12.76
CA GLY A 206 -11.26 2.73 13.74
C GLY A 206 -10.75 2.56 15.17
N ILE A 207 -9.56 1.98 15.33
CA ILE A 207 -8.93 1.75 16.63
C ILE A 207 -7.87 2.83 16.84
N GLU A 208 -8.05 3.64 17.88
CA GLU A 208 -7.04 4.58 18.38
C GLU A 208 -6.08 3.81 19.30
N ALA A 209 -4.79 3.77 18.94
CA ALA A 209 -3.76 3.04 19.68
C ALA A 209 -2.62 3.95 20.13
#